data_f6667b3f9335c81b6e5598fc0b73a33e
#
_entry.id   f6667b3f9335c81b6e5598fc0b73a33e
#
_cell.length_a   1.000
_cell.length_b   1.000
_cell.length_c   1.000
_cell.angle_alpha   90.00
_cell.angle_beta   90.00
_cell.angle_gamma   90.00
#
_symmetry.space_group_name_H-M   'P 1'
#
loop_
_entity.id
_entity.type
_entity.pdbx_description
1 polymer ?
#
loop_
_entity_poly.entity_id
_entity_poly.type
_entity_poly.pdbx_seq_one_letter_code
_entity_poly.pdbx_strand_id
1 'polypeptide(L)'
;MIKQRTLKNSIRATGVGLHSGEKVYLSLKPAPVNTGIIFRRSDMEGANEVEANFDQVGDTTMSTTLIKDGVRVDTVEHLLSAMAGLGIDNAYVELSAPEVPIMDGSAGPFVFLLQSAGIAEQDAPKQFIRIKKPVEVRQDDKYARFEPFDGFKVTFTIDFNHPVVDEGNQQTSLDFSSTSFVKEVSRARTFGFMKDIEFLRSQNLALGGSLNNAIVVDEFSILNEDGLRYEDEFVKHKVLDAVGDLYLLRKSLIGEYIGYKSGHGLNNLLLRELMEQKDAWELVTYENADELPINYMKPVTA
;
A
#
# COMPACT_ATOMS: atom_id res chain seq x y z
N MET A 1 -5.75 15.75 21.54
CA MET A 1 -4.56 15.17 20.88
C MET A 1 -4.97 13.97 20.05
N ILE A 2 -4.64 13.93 18.78
CA ILE A 2 -4.84 12.77 17.92
C ILE A 2 -3.83 11.69 18.29
N LYS A 3 -4.32 10.48 18.58
CA LYS A 3 -3.52 9.38 19.13
C LYS A 3 -3.07 8.41 18.03
N GLN A 4 -1.93 7.75 18.28
CA GLN A 4 -1.49 6.60 17.49
C GLN A 4 -2.49 5.46 17.62
N ARG A 5 -2.48 4.55 16.63
CA ARG A 5 -3.38 3.40 16.55
C ARG A 5 -2.63 2.09 16.36
N THR A 6 -3.15 1.07 17.00
CA THR A 6 -2.72 -0.32 16.83
C THR A 6 -3.94 -1.23 16.74
N LEU A 7 -3.74 -2.52 16.57
CA LEU A 7 -4.81 -3.53 16.65
C LEU A 7 -5.24 -3.75 18.10
N LYS A 8 -6.52 -4.03 18.32
CA LYS A 8 -7.06 -4.42 19.63
C LYS A 8 -6.75 -5.89 19.95
N ASN A 9 -6.84 -6.76 18.94
CA ASN A 9 -6.61 -8.19 19.05
C ASN A 9 -5.70 -8.69 17.92
N SER A 10 -5.06 -9.83 18.13
CA SER A 10 -4.37 -10.53 17.05
C SER A 10 -5.37 -11.22 16.14
N ILE A 11 -5.07 -11.22 14.83
CA ILE A 11 -5.88 -11.92 13.83
C ILE A 11 -4.96 -12.66 12.85
N ARG A 12 -5.49 -13.74 12.26
CA ARG A 12 -4.74 -14.60 11.35
C ARG A 12 -5.49 -14.81 10.05
N ALA A 13 -4.73 -15.01 8.99
CA ALA A 13 -5.22 -15.41 7.69
C ALA A 13 -4.24 -16.38 7.03
N THR A 14 -4.71 -17.06 5.99
CA THR A 14 -3.89 -17.93 5.16
C THR A 14 -4.15 -17.58 3.70
N GLY A 15 -3.11 -17.55 2.90
CA GLY A 15 -3.21 -17.32 1.47
C GLY A 15 -2.00 -17.86 0.72
N VAL A 16 -1.79 -17.36 -0.49
CA VAL A 16 -0.63 -17.69 -1.34
C VAL A 16 0.08 -16.40 -1.75
N GLY A 17 1.39 -16.46 -1.91
CA GLY A 17 2.15 -15.38 -2.52
C GLY A 17 1.81 -15.26 -4.01
N LEU A 18 1.67 -14.04 -4.53
CA LEU A 18 1.38 -13.80 -5.95
C LEU A 18 2.53 -14.29 -6.83
N HIS A 19 3.75 -13.95 -6.45
CA HIS A 19 4.94 -14.24 -7.24
C HIS A 19 5.51 -15.61 -6.92
N SER A 20 5.64 -15.95 -5.64
CA SER A 20 6.20 -17.21 -5.18
C SER A 20 5.28 -18.42 -5.39
N GLY A 21 3.97 -18.22 -5.33
CA GLY A 21 2.99 -19.32 -5.29
C GLY A 21 3.00 -20.12 -3.99
N GLU A 22 3.82 -19.72 -3.01
CA GLU A 22 3.94 -20.41 -1.74
C GLU A 22 2.74 -20.13 -0.82
N LYS A 23 2.34 -21.15 -0.06
CA LYS A 23 1.33 -20.97 0.99
C LYS A 23 1.95 -20.20 2.15
N VAL A 24 1.25 -19.16 2.58
CA VAL A 24 1.71 -18.29 3.67
C VAL A 24 0.65 -18.16 4.76
N TYR A 25 1.10 -18.26 6.01
CA TYR A 25 0.31 -17.93 7.20
C TYR A 25 0.68 -16.52 7.63
N LEU A 26 -0.32 -15.65 7.66
CA LEU A 26 -0.21 -14.26 8.09
C LEU A 26 -0.81 -14.12 9.49
N SER A 27 -0.08 -13.46 10.40
CA SER A 27 -0.63 -13.02 11.70
C SER A 27 -0.39 -11.52 11.86
N LEU A 28 -1.46 -10.77 12.10
CA LEU A 28 -1.41 -9.36 12.45
C LEU A 28 -1.60 -9.22 13.95
N LYS A 29 -0.69 -8.52 14.63
CA LYS A 29 -0.67 -8.40 16.08
C LYS A 29 -0.54 -6.94 16.53
N PRO A 30 -1.10 -6.58 17.71
CA PRO A 30 -0.81 -5.28 18.32
C PRO A 30 0.69 -5.07 18.53
N ALA A 31 1.11 -3.81 18.44
CA ALA A 31 2.48 -3.41 18.78
C ALA A 31 2.47 -2.20 19.72
N PRO A 32 3.51 -1.98 20.53
CA PRO A 32 3.65 -0.80 21.39
C PRO A 32 3.65 0.52 20.59
N VAL A 33 3.47 1.63 21.31
CA VAL A 33 3.61 2.99 20.73
C VAL A 33 4.99 3.17 20.08
N ASN A 34 5.03 3.92 18.99
CA ASN A 34 6.26 4.25 18.24
C ASN A 34 7.01 3.06 17.62
N THR A 35 6.40 1.88 17.58
CA THR A 35 7.00 0.70 16.92
C THR A 35 7.02 0.85 15.39
N GLY A 36 5.96 1.43 14.82
CA GLY A 36 5.73 1.36 13.36
C GLY A 36 5.21 -0.01 12.95
N ILE A 37 5.31 -0.33 11.67
CA ILE A 37 4.94 -1.64 11.13
C ILE A 37 6.21 -2.48 10.98
N ILE A 38 6.25 -3.62 11.68
CA ILE A 38 7.41 -4.53 11.70
C ILE A 38 6.98 -5.87 11.11
N PHE A 39 7.63 -6.27 10.02
CA PHE A 39 7.49 -7.59 9.44
C PHE A 39 8.44 -8.58 10.12
N ARG A 40 7.93 -9.78 10.43
CA ARG A 40 8.66 -10.89 11.06
C ARG A 40 8.50 -12.15 10.23
N ARG A 41 9.61 -12.78 9.88
CA ARG A 41 9.66 -14.07 9.20
C ARG A 41 9.72 -15.19 10.24
N SER A 42 8.56 -15.82 10.52
CA SER A 42 8.45 -16.88 11.52
C SER A 42 9.08 -18.22 11.10
N ASP A 43 9.44 -18.35 9.83
CA ASP A 43 10.14 -19.49 9.24
C ASP A 43 11.68 -19.35 9.30
N MET A 44 12.19 -18.22 9.78
CA MET A 44 13.62 -17.95 9.93
C MET A 44 14.04 -17.97 11.39
N GLU A 45 15.23 -18.51 11.65
CA GLU A 45 15.90 -18.43 12.95
C GLU A 45 16.81 -17.20 13.03
N GLY A 46 16.97 -16.61 14.23
CA GLY A 46 17.84 -15.46 14.46
C GLY A 46 17.20 -14.12 14.06
N ALA A 47 17.96 -13.29 13.34
CA ALA A 47 17.44 -12.02 12.83
C ALA A 47 16.38 -12.28 11.76
N ASN A 48 15.13 -11.93 12.05
CA ASN A 48 13.98 -12.24 11.22
C ASN A 48 13.01 -11.07 11.06
N GLU A 49 13.45 -9.87 11.42
CA GLU A 49 12.61 -8.65 11.38
C GLU A 49 13.12 -7.65 10.35
N VAL A 50 12.17 -7.00 9.65
CA VAL A 50 12.42 -5.83 8.81
C VAL A 50 11.32 -4.81 9.03
N GLU A 51 11.70 -3.54 9.18
CA GLU A 51 10.75 -2.44 9.32
C GLU A 51 10.13 -2.08 7.97
N ALA A 52 8.85 -1.72 7.97
CA ALA A 52 8.23 -1.03 6.84
C ALA A 52 8.77 0.41 6.77
N ASN A 53 9.89 0.56 6.09
CA ASN A 53 10.59 1.83 5.95
C ASN A 53 11.11 1.98 4.52
N PHE A 54 11.04 3.20 3.96
CA PHE A 54 11.47 3.49 2.59
C PHE A 54 12.94 3.13 2.32
N ASP A 55 13.81 3.21 3.32
CA ASP A 55 15.24 2.89 3.22
C ASP A 55 15.53 1.37 3.21
N GLN A 56 14.55 0.54 3.63
CA GLN A 56 14.61 -0.92 3.59
C GLN A 56 14.08 -1.51 2.27
N VAL A 57 13.58 -0.68 1.36
CA VAL A 57 13.17 -1.14 0.01
C VAL A 57 14.42 -1.53 -0.78
N GLY A 58 14.54 -2.82 -1.09
CA GLY A 58 15.68 -3.40 -1.80
C GLY A 58 15.37 -3.89 -3.20
N ASP A 59 14.10 -4.11 -3.52
CA ASP A 59 13.64 -4.53 -4.85
C ASP A 59 12.25 -3.94 -5.12
N THR A 60 12.01 -3.54 -6.36
CA THR A 60 10.74 -2.96 -6.81
C THR A 60 10.23 -3.59 -8.12
N THR A 61 10.74 -4.79 -8.43
CA THR A 61 10.32 -5.55 -9.60
C THR A 61 8.95 -6.17 -9.36
N MET A 62 7.92 -5.61 -9.99
CA MET A 62 6.50 -6.02 -9.93
C MET A 62 5.81 -5.85 -8.57
N SER A 63 6.54 -5.57 -7.49
CA SER A 63 6.02 -5.32 -6.14
C SER A 63 7.03 -4.55 -5.31
N THR A 64 6.62 -4.06 -4.16
CA THR A 64 7.54 -3.47 -3.18
C THR A 64 8.06 -4.54 -2.24
N THR A 65 9.40 -4.71 -2.23
CA THR A 65 10.11 -5.68 -1.41
C THR A 65 10.99 -5.00 -0.38
N LEU A 66 10.84 -5.38 0.87
CA LEU A 66 11.71 -4.97 1.97
C LEU A 66 12.84 -5.97 2.16
N ILE A 67 14.07 -5.47 2.31
CA ILE A 67 15.27 -6.30 2.51
C ILE A 67 16.15 -5.68 3.59
N LYS A 68 16.47 -6.46 4.62
CA LYS A 68 17.40 -6.07 5.68
C LYS A 68 18.07 -7.30 6.27
N ASP A 69 19.40 -7.28 6.38
CA ASP A 69 20.23 -8.32 7.05
C ASP A 69 19.87 -9.75 6.61
N GLY A 70 19.55 -9.95 5.32
CA GLY A 70 19.14 -11.23 4.74
C GLY A 70 17.65 -11.57 4.92
N VAL A 71 16.90 -10.77 5.65
CA VAL A 71 15.44 -10.89 5.72
C VAL A 71 14.81 -10.23 4.50
N ARG A 72 13.99 -10.97 3.77
CA ARG A 72 13.23 -10.49 2.61
C ARG A 72 11.74 -10.64 2.84
N VAL A 73 10.97 -9.58 2.55
CA VAL A 73 9.50 -9.60 2.56
C VAL A 73 8.98 -8.91 1.29
N ASP A 74 8.30 -9.69 0.47
CA ASP A 74 7.78 -9.27 -0.84
C ASP A 74 6.32 -8.84 -0.76
N THR A 75 5.89 -7.99 -1.71
CA THR A 75 4.48 -7.60 -1.96
C THR A 75 3.82 -6.99 -0.72
N VAL A 76 4.49 -6.00 -0.12
CA VAL A 76 4.01 -5.36 1.13
C VAL A 76 2.95 -4.28 0.89
N GLU A 77 2.84 -3.73 -0.31
CA GLU A 77 2.07 -2.55 -0.68
C GLU A 77 0.58 -2.66 -0.37
N HIS A 78 -0.09 -3.79 -0.65
CA HIS A 78 -1.54 -3.93 -0.43
C HIS A 78 -1.90 -3.95 1.06
N LEU A 79 -1.10 -4.64 1.88
CA LEU A 79 -1.28 -4.65 3.33
C LEU A 79 -0.97 -3.28 3.94
N LEU A 80 0.12 -2.63 3.52
CA LEU A 80 0.46 -1.28 3.97
C LEU A 80 -0.60 -0.27 3.55
N SER A 81 -1.19 -0.42 2.36
CA SER A 81 -2.29 0.41 1.89
C SER A 81 -3.52 0.28 2.79
N ALA A 82 -3.88 -0.94 3.22
CA ALA A 82 -4.97 -1.15 4.18
C ALA A 82 -4.66 -0.53 5.55
N MET A 83 -3.42 -0.66 6.04
CA MET A 83 -2.99 -0.05 7.30
C MET A 83 -3.03 1.48 7.24
N ALA A 84 -2.54 2.08 6.15
CA ALA A 84 -2.64 3.52 5.88
C ALA A 84 -4.10 3.97 5.84
N GLY A 85 -4.94 3.22 5.11
CA GLY A 85 -6.38 3.48 4.97
C GLY A 85 -7.14 3.55 6.29
N LEU A 86 -6.74 2.75 7.26
CA LEU A 86 -7.35 2.70 8.60
C LEU A 86 -6.55 3.48 9.66
N GLY A 87 -5.42 4.06 9.28
CA GLY A 87 -4.57 4.87 10.15
C GLY A 87 -3.86 4.06 11.25
N ILE A 88 -3.49 2.81 10.99
CA ILE A 88 -2.75 1.94 11.92
C ILE A 88 -1.27 2.34 11.93
N ASP A 89 -0.80 2.87 13.04
CA ASP A 89 0.59 3.32 13.19
C ASP A 89 1.55 2.21 13.61
N ASN A 90 1.07 1.24 14.43
CA ASN A 90 1.91 0.24 15.06
C ASN A 90 1.30 -1.15 14.93
N ALA A 91 2.04 -2.08 14.33
CA ALA A 91 1.64 -3.49 14.23
C ALA A 91 2.84 -4.40 14.00
N TYR A 92 2.77 -5.63 14.49
CA TYR A 92 3.62 -6.73 14.05
C TYR A 92 2.90 -7.55 12.99
N VAL A 93 3.60 -7.82 11.90
CA VAL A 93 3.14 -8.64 10.78
C VAL A 93 4.01 -9.88 10.71
N GLU A 94 3.50 -11.03 11.14
CA GLU A 94 4.24 -12.29 11.10
C GLU A 94 3.86 -13.09 9.86
N LEU A 95 4.87 -13.58 9.15
CA LEU A 95 4.75 -14.34 7.90
C LEU A 95 5.54 -15.66 8.00
N SER A 96 4.96 -16.75 7.54
CA SER A 96 5.62 -18.05 7.45
C SER A 96 6.36 -18.30 6.12
N ALA A 97 6.44 -17.29 5.25
CA ALA A 97 7.06 -17.33 3.93
C ALA A 97 7.51 -15.92 3.52
N PRO A 98 8.33 -15.76 2.46
CA PRO A 98 8.91 -14.47 2.08
C PRO A 98 7.89 -13.42 1.60
N GLU A 99 6.69 -13.80 1.24
CA GLU A 99 5.75 -12.92 0.54
C GLU A 99 4.46 -12.72 1.33
N VAL A 100 3.95 -11.49 1.40
CA VAL A 100 2.61 -11.21 1.93
C VAL A 100 1.57 -11.91 1.04
N PRO A 101 0.57 -12.61 1.61
CA PRO A 101 -0.42 -13.30 0.78
C PRO A 101 -1.20 -12.31 -0.08
N ILE A 102 -1.40 -12.65 -1.36
CA ILE A 102 -2.08 -11.76 -2.30
C ILE A 102 -3.58 -11.62 -2.02
N MET A 103 -4.16 -12.55 -1.30
CA MET A 103 -5.58 -12.62 -1.00
C MET A 103 -6.43 -12.64 -2.29
N ASP A 104 -7.30 -11.65 -2.49
CA ASP A 104 -8.10 -11.46 -3.71
C ASP A 104 -7.48 -10.49 -4.71
N GLY A 105 -6.23 -10.10 -4.49
CA GLY A 105 -5.50 -9.13 -5.32
C GLY A 105 -5.70 -7.67 -4.95
N SER A 106 -6.47 -7.37 -3.90
CA SER A 106 -6.77 -6.01 -3.43
C SER A 106 -6.39 -5.83 -1.95
N ALA A 107 -6.56 -4.61 -1.42
CA ALA A 107 -6.44 -4.32 0.00
C ALA A 107 -7.70 -4.69 0.81
N GLY A 108 -8.81 -4.99 0.16
CA GLY A 108 -10.11 -5.26 0.80
C GLY A 108 -10.08 -6.33 1.89
N PRO A 109 -9.52 -7.53 1.66
CA PRO A 109 -9.40 -8.56 2.68
C PRO A 109 -8.56 -8.11 3.88
N PHE A 110 -7.51 -7.32 3.69
CA PHE A 110 -6.72 -6.77 4.79
C PHE A 110 -7.49 -5.73 5.59
N VAL A 111 -8.26 -4.86 4.93
CA VAL A 111 -9.19 -3.93 5.60
C VAL A 111 -10.17 -4.72 6.48
N PHE A 112 -10.76 -5.80 5.95
CA PHE A 112 -11.66 -6.66 6.71
C PHE A 112 -10.98 -7.30 7.94
N LEU A 113 -9.76 -7.82 7.77
CA LEU A 113 -8.99 -8.40 8.88
C LEU A 113 -8.68 -7.35 9.96
N LEU A 114 -8.19 -6.17 9.57
CA LEU A 114 -7.86 -5.09 10.50
C LEU A 114 -9.08 -4.60 11.28
N GLN A 115 -10.22 -4.43 10.60
CA GLN A 115 -11.49 -4.06 11.23
C GLN A 115 -12.00 -5.17 12.17
N SER A 116 -11.86 -6.44 11.78
CA SER A 116 -12.26 -7.59 12.62
C SER A 116 -11.37 -7.76 13.85
N ALA A 117 -10.08 -7.44 13.75
CA ALA A 117 -9.18 -7.39 14.91
C ALA A 117 -9.56 -6.27 15.89
N GLY A 118 -10.25 -5.25 15.38
CA GLY A 118 -10.53 -4.01 16.09
C GLY A 118 -9.31 -3.09 16.15
N ILE A 119 -9.56 -1.80 16.27
CA ILE A 119 -8.55 -0.75 16.33
C ILE A 119 -8.56 -0.15 17.74
N ALA A 120 -7.37 0.02 18.33
CA ALA A 120 -7.19 0.64 19.63
C ALA A 120 -6.33 1.90 19.49
N GLU A 121 -6.76 2.99 20.14
CA GLU A 121 -5.94 4.19 20.31
C GLU A 121 -4.94 4.00 21.42
N GLN A 122 -3.73 4.51 21.21
CA GLN A 122 -2.60 4.40 22.14
C GLN A 122 -2.25 5.77 22.72
N ASP A 123 -1.72 5.81 23.94
CA ASP A 123 -1.42 7.04 24.62
C ASP A 123 -0.09 7.66 24.16
N ALA A 124 -0.05 7.98 22.88
CA ALA A 124 1.05 8.69 22.22
C ALA A 124 0.51 9.54 21.05
N PRO A 125 1.09 10.72 20.76
CA PRO A 125 0.64 11.58 19.68
C PRO A 125 0.90 10.91 18.32
N LYS A 126 -0.12 10.95 17.44
CA LYS A 126 0.05 10.60 16.04
C LYS A 126 0.76 11.75 15.33
N GLN A 127 1.82 11.42 14.63
CA GLN A 127 2.60 12.37 13.85
C GLN A 127 2.27 12.26 12.37
N PHE A 128 2.30 13.40 11.69
CA PHE A 128 2.08 13.51 10.26
C PHE A 128 3.28 14.20 9.61
N ILE A 129 3.61 13.80 8.39
CA ILE A 129 4.52 14.53 7.51
C ILE A 129 3.68 15.48 6.68
N ARG A 130 3.83 16.79 6.89
CA ARG A 130 3.20 17.83 6.07
C ARG A 130 4.17 18.28 4.98
N ILE A 131 3.72 18.21 3.73
CA ILE A 131 4.45 18.70 2.57
C ILE A 131 4.35 20.24 2.54
N LYS A 132 5.49 20.91 2.47
CA LYS A 132 5.60 22.39 2.47
C LYS A 132 5.99 22.94 1.11
N LYS A 133 6.73 22.16 0.33
CA LYS A 133 7.21 22.55 -1.00
C LYS A 133 7.04 21.39 -1.96
N PRO A 134 6.87 21.64 -3.26
CA PRO A 134 6.89 20.59 -4.26
C PRO A 134 8.19 19.79 -4.24
N VAL A 135 8.08 18.47 -4.34
CA VAL A 135 9.20 17.55 -4.52
C VAL A 135 8.84 16.61 -5.68
N GLU A 136 9.71 16.46 -6.64
CA GLU A 136 9.45 15.66 -7.83
C GLU A 136 10.64 14.80 -8.20
N VAL A 137 10.36 13.59 -8.67
CA VAL A 137 11.32 12.70 -9.32
C VAL A 137 10.78 12.30 -10.70
N ARG A 138 11.68 12.21 -11.68
CA ARG A 138 11.35 11.83 -13.07
C ARG A 138 12.25 10.71 -13.56
N GLN A 139 11.67 9.86 -14.39
CA GLN A 139 12.40 8.85 -15.13
C GLN A 139 11.74 8.72 -16.51
N ASP A 140 12.42 9.15 -17.54
CA ASP A 140 11.90 9.30 -18.91
C ASP A 140 10.63 10.17 -18.94
N ASP A 141 9.50 9.64 -19.43
CA ASP A 141 8.20 10.29 -19.47
C ASP A 141 7.37 10.11 -18.18
N LYS A 142 7.90 9.37 -17.18
CA LYS A 142 7.22 9.07 -15.92
C LYS A 142 7.62 10.05 -14.82
N TYR A 143 6.71 10.37 -13.93
CA TYR A 143 7.03 11.15 -12.75
C TYR A 143 6.19 10.77 -11.53
N ALA A 144 6.75 11.05 -10.37
CA ALA A 144 6.06 11.03 -9.09
C ALA A 144 6.39 12.33 -8.35
N ARG A 145 5.38 12.97 -7.73
CA ARG A 145 5.51 14.31 -7.19
C ARG A 145 4.67 14.48 -5.94
N PHE A 146 5.19 15.22 -4.97
CA PHE A 146 4.44 15.79 -3.86
C PHE A 146 4.17 17.27 -4.08
N GLU A 147 2.96 17.71 -3.70
CA GLU A 147 2.56 19.10 -3.61
C GLU A 147 1.97 19.42 -2.23
N PRO A 148 2.13 20.66 -1.74
CA PRO A 148 1.39 21.12 -0.57
C PRO A 148 -0.12 21.04 -0.81
N PHE A 149 -0.83 20.42 0.14
CA PHE A 149 -2.28 20.29 0.14
C PHE A 149 -2.78 20.16 1.59
N ASP A 150 -3.91 20.77 1.91
CA ASP A 150 -4.52 20.67 3.24
C ASP A 150 -5.46 19.45 3.30
N GLY A 151 -4.89 18.28 3.49
CA GLY A 151 -5.49 16.96 3.43
C GLY A 151 -4.48 15.94 2.96
N PHE A 152 -4.93 14.75 2.61
CA PHE A 152 -4.13 13.80 1.84
C PHE A 152 -4.87 13.47 0.54
N LYS A 153 -4.26 13.77 -0.58
CA LYS A 153 -4.84 13.52 -1.89
C LYS A 153 -3.89 12.72 -2.76
N VAL A 154 -4.43 11.77 -3.48
CA VAL A 154 -3.67 10.95 -4.43
C VAL A 154 -4.30 11.09 -5.81
N THR A 155 -3.55 11.65 -6.74
CA THR A 155 -3.91 11.74 -8.16
C THR A 155 -3.00 10.82 -8.95
N PHE A 156 -3.56 9.91 -9.72
CA PHE A 156 -2.80 8.95 -10.50
C PHE A 156 -3.28 8.90 -11.95
N THR A 157 -2.33 8.85 -12.88
CA THR A 157 -2.59 8.66 -14.32
C THR A 157 -1.77 7.46 -14.79
N ILE A 158 -2.45 6.49 -15.42
CA ILE A 158 -1.84 5.41 -16.20
C ILE A 158 -1.91 5.75 -17.68
N ASP A 159 -1.12 5.06 -18.50
CA ASP A 159 -1.14 5.23 -19.96
C ASP A 159 -0.93 3.85 -20.59
N PHE A 160 -2.01 3.07 -20.63
CA PHE A 160 -2.03 1.76 -21.28
C PHE A 160 -2.71 1.87 -22.64
N ASN A 161 -1.96 1.63 -23.70
CA ASN A 161 -2.52 1.49 -25.06
C ASN A 161 -3.10 0.07 -25.22
N HIS A 162 -4.31 -0.13 -24.70
CA HIS A 162 -4.98 -1.42 -24.73
C HIS A 162 -6.49 -1.24 -24.95
N PRO A 163 -7.16 -2.02 -25.86
CA PRO A 163 -8.58 -1.84 -26.18
C PRO A 163 -9.53 -1.93 -24.98
N VAL A 164 -9.13 -2.67 -23.95
CA VAL A 164 -9.96 -2.86 -22.72
C VAL A 164 -9.78 -1.74 -21.71
N VAL A 165 -8.73 -0.93 -21.85
CA VAL A 165 -8.48 0.21 -20.95
C VAL A 165 -8.98 1.46 -21.65
N ASP A 166 -10.19 1.89 -21.28
CA ASP A 166 -10.81 3.10 -21.83
C ASP A 166 -9.96 4.33 -21.52
N GLU A 167 -9.72 5.17 -22.53
CA GLU A 167 -8.98 6.43 -22.39
C GLU A 167 -9.58 7.35 -21.31
N GLY A 168 -10.90 7.31 -21.13
CA GLY A 168 -11.61 8.08 -20.09
C GLY A 168 -11.35 7.62 -18.67
N ASN A 169 -10.88 6.37 -18.48
CA ASN A 169 -10.73 5.73 -17.19
C ASN A 169 -9.25 5.52 -16.78
N GLN A 170 -8.32 6.28 -17.37
CA GLN A 170 -6.89 6.18 -17.08
C GLN A 170 -6.38 7.20 -16.05
N GLN A 171 -7.25 8.05 -15.53
CA GLN A 171 -6.89 9.00 -14.47
C GLN A 171 -7.95 8.99 -13.39
N THR A 172 -7.51 9.00 -12.13
CA THR A 172 -8.40 9.13 -10.97
C THR A 172 -7.73 9.95 -9.87
N SER A 173 -8.56 10.52 -8.99
CA SER A 173 -8.09 11.29 -7.84
C SER A 173 -8.89 10.89 -6.62
N LEU A 174 -8.20 10.55 -5.54
CA LEU A 174 -8.77 10.23 -4.24
C LEU A 174 -8.47 11.36 -3.25
N ASP A 175 -9.49 12.07 -2.79
CA ASP A 175 -9.40 12.88 -1.59
C ASP A 175 -9.60 11.94 -0.39
N PHE A 176 -8.50 11.72 0.34
CA PHE A 176 -8.36 10.60 1.25
C PHE A 176 -9.10 10.82 2.57
N SER A 177 -9.95 9.87 2.86
CA SER A 177 -10.43 9.55 4.20
C SER A 177 -10.49 8.03 4.33
N SER A 178 -10.57 7.49 5.55
CA SER A 178 -10.79 6.04 5.69
C SER A 178 -12.04 5.57 4.93
N THR A 179 -13.08 6.40 4.89
CA THR A 179 -14.34 6.06 4.21
C THR A 179 -14.19 6.05 2.69
N SER A 180 -13.56 7.08 2.10
CA SER A 180 -13.33 7.13 0.65
C SER A 180 -12.38 6.02 0.21
N PHE A 181 -11.28 5.80 0.94
CA PHE A 181 -10.36 4.70 0.68
C PHE A 181 -11.07 3.34 0.65
N VAL A 182 -11.85 3.03 1.70
CA VAL A 182 -12.55 1.73 1.80
C VAL A 182 -13.59 1.55 0.69
N LYS A 183 -14.34 2.60 0.36
CA LYS A 183 -15.42 2.52 -0.66
C LYS A 183 -14.91 2.53 -2.08
N GLU A 184 -13.91 3.35 -2.38
CA GLU A 184 -13.56 3.72 -3.74
C GLU A 184 -12.30 3.03 -4.26
N VAL A 185 -11.39 2.61 -3.36
CA VAL A 185 -10.05 2.12 -3.75
C VAL A 185 -9.73 0.75 -3.20
N SER A 186 -10.07 0.46 -1.94
CA SER A 186 -9.54 -0.71 -1.23
C SER A 186 -9.78 -2.06 -1.92
N ARG A 187 -10.81 -2.16 -2.78
CA ARG A 187 -11.19 -3.39 -3.50
C ARG A 187 -10.66 -3.47 -4.93
N ALA A 188 -9.88 -2.48 -5.38
CA ALA A 188 -9.27 -2.50 -6.71
C ALA A 188 -8.20 -3.59 -6.76
N ARG A 189 -8.33 -4.53 -7.69
CA ARG A 189 -7.46 -5.70 -7.83
C ARG A 189 -6.23 -5.38 -8.66
N THR A 190 -5.13 -6.08 -8.34
CA THR A 190 -3.97 -6.15 -9.22
C THR A 190 -4.35 -6.78 -10.56
N PHE A 191 -3.55 -6.53 -11.59
CA PHE A 191 -3.86 -6.97 -12.95
C PHE A 191 -2.59 -7.39 -13.69
N GLY A 192 -2.79 -8.21 -14.72
CA GLY A 192 -1.72 -8.63 -15.61
C GLY A 192 -2.23 -8.91 -17.02
N PHE A 193 -1.35 -8.70 -18.01
CA PHE A 193 -1.64 -9.01 -19.40
C PHE A 193 -1.16 -10.42 -19.74
N MET A 194 -2.02 -11.20 -20.44
CA MET A 194 -1.69 -12.59 -20.83
C MET A 194 -0.38 -12.70 -21.58
N LYS A 195 -0.08 -11.72 -22.45
CA LYS A 195 1.16 -11.68 -23.22
C LYS A 195 2.44 -11.65 -22.36
N ASP A 196 2.33 -11.16 -21.11
CA ASP A 196 3.47 -11.02 -20.19
C ASP A 196 3.59 -12.21 -19.23
N ILE A 197 2.53 -13.04 -19.09
CA ILE A 197 2.47 -14.12 -18.09
C ILE A 197 3.54 -15.19 -18.33
N GLU A 198 3.77 -15.61 -19.59
CA GLU A 198 4.80 -16.61 -19.90
C GLU A 198 6.19 -16.09 -19.55
N PHE A 199 6.47 -14.84 -19.87
CA PHE A 199 7.72 -14.19 -19.52
C PHE A 199 7.87 -14.07 -17.99
N LEU A 200 6.86 -13.59 -17.27
CA LEU A 200 6.89 -13.50 -15.80
C LEU A 200 7.16 -14.86 -15.15
N ARG A 201 6.49 -15.90 -15.60
CA ARG A 201 6.69 -17.27 -15.10
C ARG A 201 8.10 -17.80 -15.39
N SER A 202 8.68 -17.45 -16.54
CA SER A 202 10.08 -17.79 -16.85
C SER A 202 11.08 -17.13 -15.89
N GLN A 203 10.69 -16.00 -15.26
CA GLN A 203 11.46 -15.30 -14.23
C GLN A 203 11.07 -15.72 -12.80
N ASN A 204 10.32 -16.81 -12.63
CA ASN A 204 9.75 -17.25 -11.34
C ASN A 204 8.83 -16.21 -10.68
N LEU A 205 8.12 -15.40 -11.46
CA LEU A 205 7.13 -14.44 -11.01
C LEU A 205 5.72 -14.89 -11.39
N ALA A 206 4.69 -14.38 -10.70
CA ALA A 206 3.28 -14.66 -10.92
C ALA A 206 2.92 -16.17 -10.85
N LEU A 207 3.68 -16.96 -10.06
CA LEU A 207 3.43 -18.41 -9.92
C LEU A 207 2.12 -18.72 -9.20
N GLY A 208 1.69 -17.85 -8.27
CA GLY A 208 0.43 -17.94 -7.53
C GLY A 208 -0.72 -17.14 -8.16
N GLY A 209 -0.46 -16.46 -9.29
CA GLY A 209 -1.47 -15.66 -10.00
C GLY A 209 -2.59 -16.50 -10.62
N SER A 210 -3.82 -16.05 -10.44
CA SER A 210 -5.05 -16.69 -10.95
C SER A 210 -6.16 -15.65 -11.17
N LEU A 211 -7.24 -16.05 -11.84
CA LEU A 211 -8.44 -15.23 -11.99
C LEU A 211 -9.13 -14.87 -10.65
N ASN A 212 -8.80 -15.58 -9.57
CA ASN A 212 -9.34 -15.32 -8.23
C ASN A 212 -8.60 -14.17 -7.51
N ASN A 213 -7.38 -13.81 -7.95
CA ASN A 213 -6.54 -12.84 -7.25
C ASN A 213 -5.88 -11.79 -8.17
N ALA A 214 -6.27 -11.75 -9.45
CA ALA A 214 -5.83 -10.73 -10.39
C ALA A 214 -6.87 -10.53 -11.50
N ILE A 215 -6.94 -9.33 -12.04
CA ILE A 215 -7.60 -9.10 -13.33
C ILE A 215 -6.64 -9.56 -14.41
N VAL A 216 -7.07 -10.49 -15.24
CA VAL A 216 -6.29 -11.00 -16.37
C VAL A 216 -6.89 -10.47 -17.67
N VAL A 217 -6.03 -9.81 -18.45
CA VAL A 217 -6.42 -9.14 -19.71
C VAL A 217 -5.73 -9.83 -20.86
N ASP A 218 -6.50 -10.30 -21.84
CA ASP A 218 -5.98 -10.79 -23.12
C ASP A 218 -5.88 -9.64 -24.15
N GLU A 219 -5.72 -9.93 -25.42
CA GLU A 219 -5.58 -8.90 -26.48
C GLU A 219 -6.84 -8.03 -26.65
N PHE A 220 -8.03 -8.52 -26.25
CA PHE A 220 -9.32 -7.89 -26.57
C PHE A 220 -10.29 -7.83 -25.39
N SER A 221 -10.07 -8.58 -24.33
CA SER A 221 -11.05 -8.76 -23.26
C SER A 221 -10.45 -8.97 -21.88
N ILE A 222 -11.28 -8.77 -20.85
CA ILE A 222 -11.00 -9.18 -19.47
C ILE A 222 -11.50 -10.62 -19.34
N LEU A 223 -10.61 -11.51 -18.86
CA LEU A 223 -10.91 -12.94 -18.74
C LEU A 223 -11.71 -13.31 -17.49
N ASN A 224 -11.76 -12.40 -16.50
CA ASN A 224 -12.54 -12.62 -15.28
C ASN A 224 -14.04 -12.56 -15.59
N GLU A 225 -14.79 -13.64 -15.32
CA GLU A 225 -16.22 -13.74 -15.61
C GLU A 225 -17.06 -12.62 -14.96
N ASP A 226 -16.68 -12.20 -13.74
CA ASP A 226 -17.34 -11.12 -12.99
C ASP A 226 -16.99 -9.71 -13.49
N GLY A 227 -16.10 -9.57 -14.48
CA GLY A 227 -15.62 -8.29 -15.00
C GLY A 227 -14.86 -7.45 -13.98
N LEU A 228 -14.97 -6.13 -14.10
CA LEU A 228 -14.34 -5.14 -13.21
C LEU A 228 -15.25 -4.82 -12.01
N ARG A 229 -14.63 -4.53 -10.86
CA ARG A 229 -15.30 -4.03 -9.64
C ARG A 229 -15.59 -2.53 -9.70
N TYR A 230 -14.79 -1.78 -10.48
CA TYR A 230 -14.92 -0.36 -10.78
C TYR A 230 -14.63 -0.14 -12.26
N GLU A 231 -15.28 0.81 -12.90
CA GLU A 231 -15.01 1.14 -14.31
C GLU A 231 -13.54 1.54 -14.54
N ASP A 232 -12.94 2.21 -13.55
CA ASP A 232 -11.56 2.67 -13.49
C ASP A 232 -10.66 1.81 -12.58
N GLU A 233 -10.94 0.49 -12.47
CA GLU A 233 -10.27 -0.40 -11.51
C GLU A 233 -8.75 -0.44 -11.71
N PHE A 234 -8.24 -0.38 -12.93
CA PHE A 234 -6.81 -0.39 -13.23
C PHE A 234 -6.07 0.79 -12.57
N VAL A 235 -6.56 2.02 -12.77
CA VAL A 235 -5.93 3.20 -12.18
C VAL A 235 -6.19 3.28 -10.68
N LYS A 236 -7.33 2.84 -10.18
CA LYS A 236 -7.61 2.74 -8.74
C LYS A 236 -6.67 1.77 -8.03
N HIS A 237 -6.29 0.67 -8.69
CA HIS A 237 -5.27 -0.22 -8.14
C HIS A 237 -3.91 0.49 -8.03
N LYS A 238 -3.53 1.33 -9.00
CA LYS A 238 -2.30 2.13 -8.88
C LYS A 238 -2.37 3.18 -7.77
N VAL A 239 -3.56 3.71 -7.46
CA VAL A 239 -3.77 4.54 -6.26
C VAL A 239 -3.58 3.71 -4.99
N LEU A 240 -4.12 2.48 -4.94
CA LEU A 240 -3.95 1.56 -3.82
C LEU A 240 -2.46 1.28 -3.57
N ASP A 241 -1.72 0.90 -4.61
CA ASP A 241 -0.27 0.66 -4.55
C ASP A 241 0.48 1.89 -4.02
N ALA A 242 0.18 3.08 -4.58
CA ALA A 242 0.81 4.33 -4.15
C ALA A 242 0.56 4.61 -2.67
N VAL A 243 -0.67 4.47 -2.18
CA VAL A 243 -1.00 4.66 -0.75
C VAL A 243 -0.16 3.74 0.14
N GLY A 244 0.04 2.49 -0.27
CA GLY A 244 0.88 1.53 0.46
C GLY A 244 2.36 1.87 0.41
N ASP A 245 2.90 2.20 -0.76
CA ASP A 245 4.29 2.61 -0.94
C ASP A 245 4.62 3.88 -0.15
N LEU A 246 3.74 4.88 -0.17
CA LEU A 246 3.92 6.13 0.57
C LEU A 246 3.88 5.91 2.09
N TYR A 247 3.20 4.87 2.57
CA TYR A 247 3.15 4.56 4.00
C TYR A 247 4.49 4.06 4.56
N LEU A 248 5.45 3.72 3.70
CA LEU A 248 6.85 3.45 4.07
C LEU A 248 7.57 4.66 4.68
N LEU A 249 7.00 5.86 4.64
CA LEU A 249 7.44 7.00 5.46
C LEU A 249 7.16 6.82 6.95
N ARG A 250 6.45 5.76 7.36
CA ARG A 250 6.08 5.43 8.74
C ARG A 250 5.20 6.47 9.43
N LYS A 251 4.70 7.43 8.68
CA LYS A 251 3.83 8.51 9.12
C LYS A 251 2.77 8.75 8.06
N SER A 252 1.61 9.20 8.48
CA SER A 252 0.58 9.66 7.55
C SER A 252 1.02 10.97 6.90
N LEU A 253 0.66 11.15 5.62
CA LEU A 253 0.98 12.34 4.85
C LEU A 253 -0.13 13.38 4.92
N ILE A 254 0.27 14.66 4.91
CA ILE A 254 -0.58 15.82 4.60
C ILE A 254 0.07 16.50 3.40
N GLY A 255 -0.58 16.40 2.26
CA GLY A 255 -0.09 16.84 0.96
C GLY A 255 -0.80 16.10 -0.17
N GLU A 256 -0.56 16.47 -1.40
CA GLU A 256 -1.01 15.75 -2.59
C GLU A 256 0.15 14.95 -3.19
N TYR A 257 -0.11 13.67 -3.48
CA TYR A 257 0.73 12.86 -4.33
C TYR A 257 0.16 12.84 -5.75
N ILE A 258 1.00 13.05 -6.74
CA ILE A 258 0.66 12.99 -8.16
C ILE A 258 1.59 12.01 -8.85
N GLY A 259 1.03 10.91 -9.37
CA GLY A 259 1.75 9.89 -10.13
C GLY A 259 1.33 9.89 -11.60
N TYR A 260 2.28 9.97 -12.51
CA TYR A 260 2.08 9.76 -13.94
C TYR A 260 2.93 8.58 -14.39
N LYS A 261 2.27 7.49 -14.78
CA LYS A 261 2.92 6.22 -15.17
C LYS A 261 3.91 5.70 -14.11
N SER A 262 3.75 6.14 -12.86
CA SER A 262 4.62 5.77 -11.75
C SER A 262 4.45 4.30 -11.35
N GLY A 263 5.43 3.78 -10.64
CA GLY A 263 5.43 2.45 -10.05
C GLY A 263 6.26 2.46 -8.77
N HIS A 264 6.42 1.29 -8.14
CA HIS A 264 7.06 1.13 -6.83
C HIS A 264 8.46 1.76 -6.75
N GLY A 265 9.28 1.57 -7.80
CA GLY A 265 10.63 2.16 -7.85
C GLY A 265 10.62 3.68 -7.82
N LEU A 266 9.77 4.31 -8.63
CA LEU A 266 9.68 5.77 -8.69
C LEU A 266 9.01 6.35 -7.44
N ASN A 267 8.02 5.65 -6.87
CA ASN A 267 7.43 6.00 -5.58
C ASN A 267 8.49 5.99 -4.48
N ASN A 268 9.34 4.96 -4.40
CA ASN A 268 10.40 4.89 -3.41
C ASN A 268 11.48 5.98 -3.63
N LEU A 269 11.84 6.28 -4.88
CA LEU A 269 12.75 7.39 -5.18
C LEU A 269 12.18 8.73 -4.69
N LEU A 270 10.88 8.96 -4.84
CA LEU A 270 10.23 10.18 -4.35
C LEU A 270 10.30 10.26 -2.81
N LEU A 271 10.11 9.14 -2.09
CA LEU A 271 10.25 9.13 -0.64
C LEU A 271 11.68 9.47 -0.19
N ARG A 272 12.69 8.92 -0.87
CA ARG A 272 14.10 9.22 -0.61
C ARG A 272 14.40 10.70 -0.86
N GLU A 273 13.97 11.23 -2.00
CA GLU A 273 14.14 12.63 -2.37
C GLU A 273 13.47 13.57 -1.36
N LEU A 274 12.25 13.24 -0.92
CA LEU A 274 11.56 14.01 0.13
C LEU A 274 12.39 14.05 1.42
N MET A 275 12.94 12.92 1.85
CA MET A 275 13.70 12.86 3.11
C MET A 275 15.04 13.61 3.03
N GLU A 276 15.65 13.72 1.85
CA GLU A 276 16.85 14.55 1.60
C GLU A 276 16.53 16.05 1.66
N GLN A 277 15.37 16.46 1.18
CA GLN A 277 14.91 17.86 1.14
C GLN A 277 14.22 18.26 2.45
N LYS A 278 14.98 18.40 3.55
CA LYS A 278 14.45 18.65 4.91
C LYS A 278 13.62 19.91 5.06
N ASP A 279 13.74 20.88 4.16
CA ASP A 279 12.95 22.11 4.14
C ASP A 279 11.64 21.97 3.36
N ALA A 280 11.44 20.87 2.64
CA ALA A 280 10.23 20.57 1.88
C ALA A 280 9.10 19.96 2.72
N TRP A 281 9.36 19.55 3.95
CA TRP A 281 8.38 18.95 4.84
C TRP A 281 8.60 19.31 6.30
N GLU A 282 7.62 19.00 7.14
CA GLU A 282 7.71 19.13 8.59
C GLU A 282 6.90 18.04 9.29
N LEU A 283 7.27 17.72 10.53
CA LEU A 283 6.45 16.88 11.40
C LEU A 283 5.44 17.74 12.15
N VAL A 284 4.16 17.32 12.09
CA VAL A 284 3.07 18.00 12.81
C VAL A 284 2.25 16.99 13.62
N THR A 285 1.63 17.49 14.70
CA THR A 285 0.65 16.78 15.53
C THR A 285 -0.58 17.66 15.66
N TYR A 286 -1.74 17.07 15.98
CA TYR A 286 -2.98 17.80 16.16
C TYR A 286 -3.58 17.52 17.54
N GLU A 287 -4.01 18.58 18.21
CA GLU A 287 -4.67 18.45 19.51
C GLU A 287 -6.14 18.06 19.36
N ASN A 288 -6.82 18.61 18.38
CA ASN A 288 -8.23 18.38 18.15
C ASN A 288 -8.49 17.67 16.82
N ALA A 289 -9.52 16.81 16.80
CA ALA A 289 -9.92 16.12 15.58
C ALA A 289 -10.46 17.07 14.49
N ASP A 290 -11.04 18.18 14.88
CA ASP A 290 -11.60 19.20 13.97
C ASP A 290 -10.52 19.98 13.22
N GLU A 291 -9.27 19.97 13.73
CA GLU A 291 -8.11 20.61 13.10
C GLU A 291 -7.38 19.66 12.13
N LEU A 292 -7.67 18.36 12.23
CA LEU A 292 -7.03 17.35 11.37
C LEU A 292 -7.67 17.36 9.99
N PRO A 293 -6.89 17.64 8.92
CA PRO A 293 -7.44 17.69 7.56
C PRO A 293 -7.73 16.32 6.94
N ILE A 294 -7.57 15.24 7.70
CA ILE A 294 -7.80 13.85 7.27
C ILE A 294 -8.81 13.19 8.21
N ASN A 295 -9.83 12.55 7.64
CA ASN A 295 -10.85 11.84 8.41
C ASN A 295 -10.57 10.35 8.49
N TYR A 296 -10.19 9.86 9.67
CA TYR A 296 -10.12 8.44 9.96
C TYR A 296 -11.41 7.92 10.59
N MET A 297 -11.83 6.71 10.17
CA MET A 297 -12.93 6.02 10.85
C MET A 297 -12.65 5.91 12.34
N LYS A 298 -13.65 6.22 13.17
CA LYS A 298 -13.53 6.05 14.62
C LYS A 298 -13.43 4.57 14.95
N PRO A 299 -12.57 4.19 15.92
CA PRO A 299 -12.59 2.83 16.45
C PRO A 299 -13.99 2.48 16.92
N VAL A 300 -14.46 1.28 16.59
CA VAL A 300 -15.74 0.79 17.13
C VAL A 300 -15.54 0.56 18.62
N THR A 301 -16.18 1.38 19.44
CA THR A 301 -16.28 1.14 20.89
C THR A 301 -17.23 -0.05 21.08
N ALA A 302 -16.69 -1.15 21.59
CA ALA A 302 -17.50 -2.29 22.02
C ALA A 302 -18.30 -1.96 23.28
#